data_11318c78632a8068290410766f2f725a
#
_entry.id   11318c78632a8068290410766f2f725a
#
_cell.length_a   1.000
_cell.length_b   1.000
_cell.length_c   1.000
_cell.angle_alpha   90.00
_cell.angle_beta   90.00
_cell.angle_gamma   90.00
#
_symmetry.space_group_name_H-M   'P 1'
#
loop_
_entity.id
_entity.type
_entity.pdbx_description
1 polymer ?
#
loop_
_entity_poly.entity_id
_entity_poly.type
_entity_poly.pdbx_seq_one_letter_code
_entity_poly.pdbx_strand_id
1 'polypeptide(L)'
;MRQSDGSVMLLNATKIRNSIEKKSFVEFRLESGVDTASEDSDLLKPYFDLSPEKPGVRSAVIAYSNKQALDYNLAIRQHYYGDNAPRLRSGDLLMICRNNYSYEYELFNGNIIQVETCQSDNEVEHRNLHVKVSKDRIESVVLSFRKATIRFAVNGKSVSLNIMLLDNFLDDKSGSVSGLLTRALIVDFEHRLPQEIKNNLNLIRQLLRTKGPLTAKQQDLCASYVNLLSKDPYYNAVICKYGYAMTCHKAQGGEWDNVFVDMCRYGCTANEDYFRWAYTALTRASKKIWHFHSPEFNYISNLVVAEIIPSSKIKVSCYADDFDFCETRFKRIKNRAQELGLFIEEDRSKAYQHIITFTDDKSNKASFQLWYNAKGYSAKDILLSSTSEELSALCRPLIESSYAPDNVPFSVPDRPFAEKLVTFVRSQLEECGIQLLNISQENYQDVFHLKTEGLAQVRFSYTAKGNYTYMQLLSSLGSQDHKLQNFRKRFI
;
A
#
# COMPACT_ATOMS: atom_id res chain seq x y z
N MET A 1 -23.10 4.07 -5.77
CA MET A 1 -22.40 2.78 -5.80
C MET A 1 -23.25 1.81 -6.60
N ARG A 2 -22.69 1.15 -7.60
CA ARG A 2 -23.44 0.31 -8.58
C ARG A 2 -23.39 -1.19 -8.29
N GLN A 3 -22.83 -1.57 -7.13
CA GLN A 3 -22.65 -2.97 -6.74
C GLN A 3 -23.69 -3.39 -5.71
N SER A 4 -24.11 -4.66 -5.74
CA SER A 4 -25.09 -5.22 -4.83
C SER A 4 -24.58 -5.31 -3.40
N ASP A 5 -25.46 -5.16 -2.42
CA ASP A 5 -25.14 -5.45 -1.02
C ASP A 5 -24.64 -6.89 -0.88
N GLY A 6 -23.45 -7.06 -0.25
CA GLY A 6 -22.77 -8.35 -0.10
C GLY A 6 -21.59 -8.59 -1.05
N SER A 7 -21.28 -7.64 -1.95
CA SER A 7 -20.10 -7.71 -2.84
C SER A 7 -18.79 -7.63 -2.04
N VAL A 8 -17.91 -8.61 -2.22
CA VAL A 8 -16.55 -8.61 -1.60
C VAL A 8 -15.71 -7.48 -2.19
N MET A 9 -15.91 -7.14 -3.45
CA MET A 9 -15.27 -6.00 -4.10
C MET A 9 -15.61 -4.68 -3.40
N LEU A 10 -16.90 -4.47 -3.03
CA LEU A 10 -17.33 -3.31 -2.26
C LEU A 10 -16.74 -3.31 -0.84
N LEU A 11 -16.68 -4.48 -0.21
CA LEU A 11 -16.05 -4.64 1.12
C LEU A 11 -14.57 -4.23 1.07
N ASN A 12 -13.81 -4.72 0.09
CA ASN A 12 -12.40 -4.38 -0.11
C ASN A 12 -12.20 -2.88 -0.36
N ALA A 13 -13.00 -2.28 -1.24
CA ALA A 13 -12.97 -0.85 -1.49
C ALA A 13 -13.29 -0.03 -0.23
N THR A 14 -14.26 -0.47 0.57
CA THR A 14 -14.64 0.17 1.83
C THR A 14 -13.52 0.09 2.87
N LYS A 15 -12.85 -1.06 3.01
CA LYS A 15 -11.69 -1.21 3.89
C LYS A 15 -10.57 -0.23 3.53
N ILE A 16 -10.22 -0.14 2.25
CA ILE A 16 -9.19 0.79 1.78
C ILE A 16 -9.60 2.24 2.04
N ARG A 17 -10.86 2.61 1.76
CA ARG A 17 -11.36 3.94 2.05
C ARG A 17 -11.27 4.29 3.54
N ASN A 18 -11.67 3.38 4.42
CA ASN A 18 -11.59 3.56 5.86
C ASN A 18 -10.12 3.75 6.32
N SER A 19 -9.17 3.02 5.71
CA SER A 19 -7.75 3.22 5.98
C SER A 19 -7.26 4.60 5.56
N ILE A 20 -7.74 5.13 4.44
CA ILE A 20 -7.44 6.50 3.97
C ILE A 20 -8.02 7.54 4.93
N GLU A 21 -9.29 7.41 5.32
CA GLU A 21 -9.99 8.33 6.24
C GLU A 21 -9.32 8.38 7.62
N LYS A 22 -8.93 7.21 8.15
CA LYS A 22 -8.23 7.07 9.42
C LYS A 22 -6.73 7.37 9.33
N LYS A 23 -6.19 7.65 8.14
CA LYS A 23 -4.75 7.80 7.86
C LYS A 23 -3.90 6.64 8.39
N SER A 24 -4.44 5.43 8.35
CA SER A 24 -3.81 4.21 8.85
C SER A 24 -3.47 3.29 7.66
N PHE A 25 -2.19 3.18 7.32
CA PHE A 25 -1.68 2.45 6.14
C PHE A 25 -0.83 1.25 6.54
N VAL A 26 -1.27 0.55 7.58
CA VAL A 26 -0.50 -0.52 8.24
C VAL A 26 -0.93 -1.91 7.81
N GLU A 27 -2.06 -2.03 7.13
CA GLU A 27 -2.57 -3.29 6.63
C GLU A 27 -3.19 -3.09 5.25
N PHE A 28 -2.81 -3.98 4.32
CA PHE A 28 -3.44 -4.09 3.02
C PHE A 28 -3.84 -5.55 2.80
N ARG A 29 -5.08 -5.88 3.10
CA ARG A 29 -5.60 -7.23 2.89
C ARG A 29 -6.87 -7.16 2.08
N LEU A 30 -6.83 -7.78 0.92
CA LEU A 30 -8.00 -7.97 0.07
C LEU A 30 -8.59 -9.35 0.34
N GLU A 31 -9.90 -9.42 0.49
CA GLU A 31 -10.62 -10.67 0.63
C GLU A 31 -10.99 -11.21 -0.75
N SER A 32 -10.97 -12.53 -0.88
CA SER A 32 -11.45 -13.24 -2.08
C SER A 32 -12.90 -13.67 -1.90
N GLY A 33 -13.64 -13.74 -3.02
CA GLY A 33 -15.05 -14.10 -3.05
C GLY A 33 -15.52 -14.37 -4.47
N VAL A 34 -16.83 -14.34 -4.69
CA VAL A 34 -17.40 -14.62 -6.03
C VAL A 34 -16.95 -13.59 -7.06
N ASP A 35 -16.89 -12.31 -6.64
CA ASP A 35 -16.55 -11.17 -7.49
C ASP A 35 -15.10 -10.68 -7.33
N THR A 36 -14.31 -11.32 -6.46
CA THR A 36 -12.92 -10.97 -6.21
C THR A 36 -12.08 -12.22 -6.05
N ALA A 37 -11.02 -12.37 -6.82
CA ALA A 37 -10.08 -13.48 -6.76
C ALA A 37 -8.65 -12.97 -6.55
N SER A 38 -7.87 -13.68 -5.74
CA SER A 38 -6.42 -13.54 -5.65
C SER A 38 -5.77 -14.63 -6.47
N GLU A 39 -4.72 -14.29 -7.20
CA GLU A 39 -3.92 -15.26 -7.96
C GLU A 39 -2.45 -14.93 -7.72
N ASP A 40 -1.63 -15.95 -7.42
CA ASP A 40 -0.23 -15.72 -7.03
C ASP A 40 0.76 -16.05 -8.15
N SER A 41 0.34 -16.74 -9.23
CA SER A 41 1.27 -17.31 -10.18
C SER A 41 1.36 -16.62 -11.54
N ASP A 42 0.26 -16.27 -12.17
CA ASP A 42 0.24 -15.65 -13.50
C ASP A 42 -1.00 -14.78 -13.69
N LEU A 43 -0.79 -13.47 -13.67
CA LEU A 43 -1.84 -12.47 -13.88
C LEU A 43 -2.59 -12.65 -15.18
N LEU A 44 -1.92 -13.03 -16.24
CA LEU A 44 -2.54 -13.11 -17.57
C LEU A 44 -3.31 -14.41 -17.79
N LYS A 45 -3.07 -15.48 -17.04
CA LYS A 45 -3.80 -16.74 -17.18
C LYS A 45 -5.31 -16.54 -17.09
N PRO A 46 -5.90 -15.98 -16.00
CA PRO A 46 -7.35 -15.78 -15.95
C PRO A 46 -7.85 -14.76 -16.99
N TYR A 47 -7.02 -13.84 -17.48
CA TYR A 47 -7.35 -12.95 -18.58
C TYR A 47 -7.57 -13.75 -19.88
N PHE A 48 -6.68 -14.70 -20.18
CA PHE A 48 -6.78 -15.56 -21.37
C PHE A 48 -7.90 -16.58 -21.26
N ASP A 49 -8.10 -17.16 -20.06
CA ASP A 49 -9.17 -18.13 -19.79
C ASP A 49 -10.57 -17.53 -20.04
N LEU A 50 -10.76 -16.25 -19.76
CA LEU A 50 -12.02 -15.54 -20.01
C LEU A 50 -12.26 -15.20 -21.49
N SER A 51 -11.22 -15.14 -22.29
CA SER A 51 -11.30 -14.72 -23.68
C SER A 51 -10.29 -15.49 -24.54
N PRO A 52 -10.45 -16.82 -24.74
CA PRO A 52 -9.39 -17.67 -25.31
C PRO A 52 -9.06 -17.38 -26.76
N GLU A 53 -10.04 -16.90 -27.58
CA GLU A 53 -9.84 -16.71 -29.01
C GLU A 53 -9.32 -15.32 -29.39
N LYS A 54 -9.67 -14.28 -28.63
CA LYS A 54 -9.32 -12.89 -28.91
C LYS A 54 -9.39 -12.03 -27.65
N PRO A 55 -8.66 -10.92 -27.60
CA PRO A 55 -8.70 -10.03 -26.44
C PRO A 55 -10.11 -9.53 -26.12
N GLY A 56 -10.52 -9.64 -24.88
CA GLY A 56 -11.83 -9.20 -24.41
C GLY A 56 -11.94 -7.67 -24.36
N VAL A 57 -12.85 -7.09 -25.14
CA VAL A 57 -13.10 -5.62 -25.16
C VAL A 57 -13.57 -5.08 -23.80
N ARG A 58 -14.19 -5.92 -22.98
CA ARG A 58 -14.70 -5.57 -21.65
C ARG A 58 -13.81 -6.05 -20.51
N SER A 59 -12.56 -6.37 -20.81
CA SER A 59 -11.53 -6.75 -19.86
C SER A 59 -10.36 -5.79 -19.92
N ALA A 60 -9.76 -5.41 -18.79
CA ALA A 60 -8.61 -4.53 -18.74
C ALA A 60 -7.63 -4.96 -17.65
N VAL A 61 -6.32 -4.84 -17.97
CA VAL A 61 -5.26 -4.96 -16.97
C VAL A 61 -4.91 -3.57 -16.45
N ILE A 62 -4.89 -3.39 -15.14
CA ILE A 62 -4.47 -2.14 -14.49
C ILE A 62 -3.13 -2.36 -13.81
N ALA A 63 -2.14 -1.58 -14.20
CA ALA A 63 -0.79 -1.61 -13.66
C ALA A 63 -0.41 -0.27 -13.00
N TYR A 64 0.64 -0.30 -12.18
CA TYR A 64 1.09 0.90 -11.49
C TYR A 64 1.85 1.87 -12.42
N SER A 65 2.68 1.36 -13.31
CA SER A 65 3.55 2.15 -14.19
C SER A 65 3.24 1.96 -15.68
N ASN A 66 3.61 2.97 -16.50
CA ASN A 66 3.49 2.86 -17.95
C ASN A 66 4.33 1.73 -18.53
N LYS A 67 5.49 1.43 -17.92
CA LYS A 67 6.34 0.32 -18.34
C LYS A 67 5.63 -1.01 -18.12
N GLN A 68 5.09 -1.26 -16.92
CA GLN A 68 4.32 -2.48 -16.64
C GLN A 68 3.12 -2.62 -17.58
N ALA A 69 2.36 -1.52 -17.79
CA ALA A 69 1.24 -1.53 -18.72
C ALA A 69 1.68 -1.89 -20.15
N LEU A 70 2.81 -1.40 -20.62
CA LEU A 70 3.36 -1.76 -21.92
C LEU A 70 3.76 -3.25 -21.96
N ASP A 71 4.46 -3.73 -20.94
CA ASP A 71 4.89 -5.13 -20.86
C ASP A 71 3.68 -6.08 -20.94
N TYR A 72 2.59 -5.79 -20.21
CA TYR A 72 1.33 -6.54 -20.31
C TYR A 72 0.66 -6.41 -21.68
N ASN A 73 0.63 -5.24 -22.28
CA ASN A 73 0.09 -5.05 -23.63
C ASN A 73 0.83 -5.91 -24.66
N LEU A 74 2.15 -5.95 -24.59
CA LEU A 74 2.97 -6.75 -25.51
C LEU A 74 2.78 -8.26 -25.24
N ALA A 75 2.74 -8.69 -23.99
CA ALA A 75 2.50 -10.08 -23.63
C ALA A 75 1.11 -10.56 -24.09
N ILE A 76 0.06 -9.74 -23.95
CA ILE A 76 -1.29 -10.05 -24.44
C ILE A 76 -1.29 -10.18 -25.98
N ARG A 77 -0.65 -9.25 -26.69
CA ARG A 77 -0.54 -9.32 -28.15
C ARG A 77 0.25 -10.53 -28.60
N GLN A 78 1.36 -10.85 -27.94
CA GLN A 78 2.18 -12.03 -28.23
C GLN A 78 1.36 -13.33 -28.09
N HIS A 79 0.55 -13.44 -27.02
CA HIS A 79 -0.31 -14.61 -26.81
C HIS A 79 -1.32 -14.83 -27.94
N TYR A 80 -2.05 -13.77 -28.34
CA TYR A 80 -3.11 -13.91 -29.35
C TYR A 80 -2.61 -13.92 -30.80
N TYR A 81 -1.46 -13.28 -31.05
CA TYR A 81 -1.02 -12.99 -32.41
C TYR A 81 0.36 -13.56 -32.77
N GLY A 82 1.07 -14.10 -31.78
CA GLY A 82 2.42 -14.66 -31.94
C GLY A 82 3.53 -13.59 -32.01
N ASP A 83 4.78 -14.08 -32.05
CA ASP A 83 6.00 -13.23 -32.01
C ASP A 83 6.18 -12.35 -33.26
N ASN A 84 5.67 -12.82 -34.42
CA ASN A 84 5.78 -12.13 -35.70
C ASN A 84 4.55 -11.27 -36.03
N ALA A 85 3.73 -10.93 -35.03
CA ALA A 85 2.55 -10.11 -35.29
C ALA A 85 2.93 -8.75 -35.84
N PRO A 86 2.22 -8.19 -36.84
CA PRO A 86 2.37 -6.84 -37.32
C PRO A 86 2.28 -5.86 -36.12
N ARG A 87 3.01 -4.72 -36.24
CA ARG A 87 2.99 -3.70 -35.19
C ARG A 87 1.58 -3.18 -34.84
N LEU A 88 0.70 -3.12 -35.86
CA LEU A 88 -0.72 -2.84 -35.69
C LEU A 88 -1.54 -3.77 -36.64
N ARG A 89 -2.69 -4.21 -36.19
CA ARG A 89 -3.59 -5.07 -37.00
C ARG A 89 -5.05 -4.81 -36.70
N SER A 90 -5.90 -5.28 -37.60
CA SER A 90 -7.35 -5.33 -37.38
C SER A 90 -7.68 -6.12 -36.11
N GLY A 91 -8.56 -5.59 -35.29
CA GLY A 91 -8.98 -6.14 -34.00
C GLY A 91 -8.18 -5.62 -32.80
N ASP A 92 -7.02 -4.98 -33.01
CA ASP A 92 -6.26 -4.37 -31.90
C ASP A 92 -7.10 -3.33 -31.13
N LEU A 93 -6.98 -3.33 -29.82
CA LEU A 93 -7.52 -2.28 -28.94
C LEU A 93 -6.45 -1.22 -28.71
N LEU A 94 -6.84 0.02 -28.91
CA LEU A 94 -5.98 1.18 -28.64
C LEU A 94 -6.64 2.10 -27.63
N MET A 95 -5.80 2.75 -26.83
CA MET A 95 -6.20 3.80 -25.89
C MET A 95 -5.68 5.16 -26.39
N ILE A 96 -6.56 6.12 -26.56
CA ILE A 96 -6.22 7.50 -26.90
C ILE A 96 -5.40 8.11 -25.75
N CYS A 97 -4.26 8.72 -26.09
CA CYS A 97 -3.34 9.31 -25.12
C CYS A 97 -3.35 10.85 -25.07
N ARG A 98 -4.01 11.48 -26.05
CA ARG A 98 -4.17 12.94 -26.13
C ARG A 98 -5.50 13.26 -26.79
N ASN A 99 -6.24 14.26 -26.25
CA ASN A 99 -7.48 14.74 -26.88
C ASN A 99 -7.20 15.21 -28.30
N ASN A 100 -8.12 14.87 -29.21
CA ASN A 100 -8.05 15.28 -30.60
C ASN A 100 -9.44 15.75 -31.08
N TYR A 101 -9.50 16.98 -31.54
CA TYR A 101 -10.70 17.66 -31.99
C TYR A 101 -10.69 17.95 -33.51
N SER A 102 -9.73 17.34 -34.25
CA SER A 102 -9.53 17.64 -35.67
C SER A 102 -10.35 16.73 -36.61
N TYR A 103 -11.03 15.76 -36.04
CA TYR A 103 -11.87 14.81 -36.78
C TYR A 103 -13.37 15.11 -36.59
N GLU A 104 -14.20 14.44 -37.34
CA GLU A 104 -15.67 14.55 -37.25
C GLU A 104 -16.19 14.23 -35.84
N TYR A 105 -15.52 13.31 -35.14
CA TYR A 105 -15.82 12.95 -33.76
C TYR A 105 -14.65 13.31 -32.84
N GLU A 106 -14.98 13.85 -31.69
CA GLU A 106 -13.99 14.17 -30.67
C GLU A 106 -13.42 12.88 -30.05
N LEU A 107 -12.10 12.77 -30.00
CA LEU A 107 -11.38 11.67 -29.40
C LEU A 107 -10.77 12.12 -28.08
N PHE A 108 -11.26 11.58 -26.97
CA PHE A 108 -10.80 11.97 -25.64
C PHE A 108 -9.70 11.03 -25.13
N ASN A 109 -8.78 11.61 -24.37
CA ASN A 109 -7.74 10.88 -23.66
C ASN A 109 -8.39 9.84 -22.70
N GLY A 110 -7.96 8.58 -22.82
CA GLY A 110 -8.54 7.44 -22.08
C GLY A 110 -9.62 6.68 -22.84
N ASN A 111 -10.15 7.18 -23.98
CA ASN A 111 -11.07 6.41 -24.79
C ASN A 111 -10.39 5.15 -25.33
N ILE A 112 -11.08 4.02 -25.26
CA ILE A 112 -10.67 2.77 -25.89
C ILE A 112 -11.38 2.67 -27.25
N ILE A 113 -10.59 2.41 -28.28
CA ILE A 113 -11.01 2.27 -29.67
C ILE A 113 -10.51 0.94 -30.23
N GLN A 114 -11.20 0.39 -31.23
CA GLN A 114 -10.79 -0.82 -31.91
C GLN A 114 -10.36 -0.50 -33.33
N VAL A 115 -9.26 -1.11 -33.78
CA VAL A 115 -8.79 -1.01 -35.17
C VAL A 115 -9.66 -1.89 -36.06
N GLU A 116 -10.29 -1.31 -37.05
CA GLU A 116 -11.01 -2.05 -38.09
C GLU A 116 -10.07 -2.47 -39.20
N THR A 117 -9.35 -1.52 -39.77
CA THR A 117 -8.34 -1.73 -40.81
C THR A 117 -7.15 -0.83 -40.58
N CYS A 118 -5.98 -1.20 -41.04
CA CYS A 118 -4.79 -0.37 -41.00
C CYS A 118 -3.83 -0.71 -42.13
N GLN A 119 -2.97 0.22 -42.50
CA GLN A 119 -1.86 -0.06 -43.40
C GLN A 119 -0.91 -1.09 -42.80
N SER A 120 -0.30 -1.90 -43.65
CA SER A 120 0.76 -2.84 -43.27
C SER A 120 2.02 -2.11 -42.82
N ASP A 121 2.95 -2.82 -42.17
CA ASP A 121 4.18 -2.21 -41.62
C ASP A 121 5.06 -1.60 -42.74
N ASN A 122 5.00 -2.17 -43.97
CA ASN A 122 5.74 -1.67 -45.11
C ASN A 122 5.16 -0.41 -45.74
N GLU A 123 3.91 -0.05 -45.42
CA GLU A 123 3.21 1.14 -45.91
C GLU A 123 3.28 2.33 -44.94
N VAL A 124 3.94 2.15 -43.80
CA VAL A 124 4.12 3.22 -42.81
C VAL A 124 5.03 4.31 -43.38
N GLU A 125 4.54 5.53 -43.34
CA GLU A 125 5.30 6.68 -43.80
C GLU A 125 6.29 7.13 -42.73
N HIS A 126 7.59 7.13 -43.05
CA HIS A 126 8.66 7.58 -42.15
C HIS A 126 9.23 8.93 -42.61
N ARG A 127 9.38 9.87 -41.66
CA ARG A 127 9.95 11.20 -41.90
C ARG A 127 11.08 11.46 -40.92
N ASN A 128 12.28 11.68 -41.48
CA ASN A 128 13.47 12.00 -40.69
C ASN A 128 13.58 13.53 -40.56
N LEU A 129 13.64 14.02 -39.35
CA LEU A 129 13.66 15.42 -39.00
C LEU A 129 14.85 15.78 -38.12
N HIS A 130 15.39 16.96 -38.31
CA HIS A 130 16.39 17.56 -37.45
C HIS A 130 15.73 18.66 -36.61
N VAL A 131 15.57 18.41 -35.31
CA VAL A 131 14.86 19.32 -34.41
C VAL A 131 15.85 20.03 -33.51
N LYS A 132 15.86 21.35 -33.58
CA LYS A 132 16.68 22.18 -32.72
C LYS A 132 16.11 22.23 -31.31
N VAL A 133 16.85 21.66 -30.36
CA VAL A 133 16.44 21.57 -28.93
C VAL A 133 16.95 22.76 -28.13
N SER A 134 18.19 23.22 -28.42
CA SER A 134 18.82 24.39 -27.82
C SER A 134 19.65 25.13 -28.86
N LYS A 135 20.37 26.21 -28.46
CA LYS A 135 21.25 26.97 -29.39
C LYS A 135 22.25 26.05 -30.11
N ASP A 136 22.80 25.07 -29.40
CA ASP A 136 23.93 24.24 -29.87
C ASP A 136 23.58 22.74 -29.97
N ARG A 137 22.30 22.38 -29.81
CA ARG A 137 21.87 20.95 -29.83
C ARG A 137 20.75 20.73 -30.82
N ILE A 138 21.03 19.89 -31.82
CA ILE A 138 20.07 19.37 -32.79
C ILE A 138 19.91 17.89 -32.54
N GLU A 139 18.67 17.40 -32.48
CA GLU A 139 18.35 15.99 -32.35
C GLU A 139 17.65 15.49 -33.60
N SER A 140 18.02 14.28 -34.04
CA SER A 140 17.33 13.59 -35.12
C SER A 140 16.13 12.86 -34.59
N VAL A 141 14.95 13.07 -35.15
CA VAL A 141 13.70 12.44 -34.77
C VAL A 141 13.07 11.82 -35.99
N VAL A 142 12.66 10.56 -35.89
CA VAL A 142 11.87 9.89 -36.93
C VAL A 142 10.39 9.94 -36.51
N LEU A 143 9.55 10.53 -37.36
CA LEU A 143 8.10 10.43 -37.21
C LEU A 143 7.59 9.33 -38.13
N SER A 144 6.77 8.45 -37.60
CA SER A 144 6.17 7.34 -38.36
C SER A 144 4.65 7.49 -38.33
N PHE A 145 4.03 7.54 -39.50
CA PHE A 145 2.60 7.75 -39.65
C PHE A 145 1.94 6.57 -40.35
N ARG A 146 0.80 6.14 -39.81
CA ARG A 146 0.02 5.03 -40.35
C ARG A 146 -1.45 5.45 -40.52
N LYS A 147 -2.03 5.17 -41.68
CA LYS A 147 -3.48 5.31 -41.88
C LYS A 147 -4.19 4.11 -41.28
N ALA A 148 -5.27 4.37 -40.56
CA ALA A 148 -6.10 3.33 -39.97
C ALA A 148 -7.57 3.76 -39.95
N THR A 149 -8.48 2.79 -40.00
CA THR A 149 -9.89 2.98 -39.67
C THR A 149 -10.12 2.42 -38.27
N ILE A 150 -10.70 3.21 -37.41
CA ILE A 150 -10.99 2.84 -36.01
C ILE A 150 -12.50 2.79 -35.81
N ARG A 151 -12.93 1.93 -34.89
CA ARG A 151 -14.32 1.80 -34.45
C ARG A 151 -14.41 2.13 -32.94
N PHE A 152 -15.44 2.89 -32.57
CA PHE A 152 -15.76 3.21 -31.19
C PHE A 152 -17.23 3.57 -31.02
N ALA A 153 -17.70 3.72 -29.79
CA ALA A 153 -19.09 4.05 -29.51
C ALA A 153 -19.26 5.55 -29.27
N VAL A 154 -20.22 6.16 -29.94
CA VAL A 154 -20.69 7.55 -29.71
C VAL A 154 -22.19 7.49 -29.45
N ASN A 155 -22.61 7.96 -28.27
CA ASN A 155 -24.02 7.94 -27.85
C ASN A 155 -24.69 6.55 -28.00
N GLY A 156 -23.95 5.48 -27.69
CA GLY A 156 -24.43 4.09 -27.79
C GLY A 156 -24.47 3.50 -29.20
N LYS A 157 -24.08 4.26 -30.23
CA LYS A 157 -23.95 3.78 -31.62
C LYS A 157 -22.49 3.53 -31.98
N SER A 158 -22.23 2.45 -32.69
CA SER A 158 -20.91 2.17 -33.23
C SER A 158 -20.65 3.06 -34.45
N VAL A 159 -19.52 3.76 -34.46
CA VAL A 159 -19.08 4.61 -35.57
C VAL A 159 -17.69 4.19 -36.04
N SER A 160 -17.40 4.36 -37.30
CA SER A 160 -16.07 4.14 -37.89
C SER A 160 -15.50 5.45 -38.37
N LEU A 161 -14.19 5.67 -38.13
CA LEU A 161 -13.48 6.89 -38.43
C LEU A 161 -12.13 6.60 -39.05
N ASN A 162 -11.81 7.24 -40.15
CA ASN A 162 -10.49 7.19 -40.75
C ASN A 162 -9.56 8.17 -40.07
N ILE A 163 -8.43 7.69 -39.57
CA ILE A 163 -7.44 8.50 -38.86
C ILE A 163 -6.04 8.36 -39.44
N MET A 164 -5.21 9.36 -39.18
CA MET A 164 -3.76 9.26 -39.23
C MET A 164 -3.26 8.98 -37.81
N LEU A 165 -2.50 7.92 -37.61
CA LEU A 165 -1.97 7.50 -36.32
C LEU A 165 -0.47 7.80 -36.27
N LEU A 166 0.04 8.30 -35.14
CA LEU A 166 1.47 8.41 -34.87
C LEU A 166 1.98 7.05 -34.39
N ASP A 167 2.52 6.26 -35.32
CA ASP A 167 2.82 4.84 -35.15
C ASP A 167 3.90 4.59 -34.09
N ASN A 168 4.92 5.45 -34.03
CA ASN A 168 6.02 5.28 -33.10
C ASN A 168 5.66 5.53 -31.61
N PHE A 169 4.42 5.94 -31.30
CA PHE A 169 3.98 6.10 -29.93
C PHE A 169 3.28 4.86 -29.34
N LEU A 170 2.95 3.86 -30.17
CA LEU A 170 2.23 2.65 -29.74
C LEU A 170 2.94 1.91 -28.62
N ASP A 171 4.27 1.81 -28.66
CA ASP A 171 5.14 1.12 -27.70
C ASP A 171 6.08 2.04 -26.91
N ASP A 172 5.79 3.33 -26.91
CA ASP A 172 6.54 4.29 -26.13
C ASP A 172 6.35 4.04 -24.62
N LYS A 173 7.46 4.02 -23.88
CA LYS A 173 7.48 3.77 -22.41
C LYS A 173 7.07 4.99 -21.59
N SER A 174 7.00 6.17 -22.21
CA SER A 174 6.64 7.41 -21.51
C SER A 174 5.15 7.51 -21.21
N GLY A 175 4.79 8.31 -20.22
CA GLY A 175 3.39 8.57 -19.87
C GLY A 175 2.69 9.59 -20.77
N SER A 176 3.47 10.42 -21.48
CA SER A 176 2.98 11.54 -22.27
C SER A 176 3.90 11.83 -23.47
N VAL A 177 3.37 12.53 -24.43
CA VAL A 177 4.14 13.00 -25.60
C VAL A 177 5.25 13.92 -25.14
N SER A 178 6.49 13.62 -25.52
CA SER A 178 7.65 14.46 -25.18
C SER A 178 7.58 15.82 -25.87
N GLY A 179 8.19 16.84 -25.26
CA GLY A 179 8.33 18.14 -25.89
C GLY A 179 9.12 18.10 -27.20
N LEU A 180 10.04 17.14 -27.33
CA LEU A 180 10.80 16.91 -28.56
C LEU A 180 9.89 16.40 -29.69
N LEU A 181 9.03 15.40 -29.40
CA LEU A 181 8.08 14.85 -30.36
C LEU A 181 7.07 15.92 -30.83
N THR A 182 6.57 16.74 -29.89
CA THR A 182 5.67 17.84 -30.22
C THR A 182 6.34 18.86 -31.14
N ARG A 183 7.61 19.18 -30.88
CA ARG A 183 8.40 20.08 -31.77
C ARG A 183 8.64 19.42 -33.12
N ALA A 184 8.91 18.13 -33.19
CA ALA A 184 9.11 17.42 -34.43
C ALA A 184 7.86 17.49 -35.32
N LEU A 185 6.66 17.30 -34.74
CA LEU A 185 5.39 17.44 -35.46
C LEU A 185 5.19 18.86 -36.03
N ILE A 186 5.57 19.90 -35.27
CA ILE A 186 5.49 21.28 -35.76
C ILE A 186 6.50 21.51 -36.92
N VAL A 187 7.75 21.04 -36.78
CA VAL A 187 8.76 21.16 -37.83
C VAL A 187 8.33 20.43 -39.09
N ASP A 188 7.77 19.22 -38.96
CA ASP A 188 7.24 18.49 -40.10
C ASP A 188 6.10 19.23 -40.80
N PHE A 189 5.17 19.80 -40.04
CA PHE A 189 4.10 20.63 -40.59
C PHE A 189 4.66 21.85 -41.31
N GLU A 190 5.58 22.59 -40.69
CA GLU A 190 6.17 23.79 -41.29
C GLU A 190 6.96 23.49 -42.60
N HIS A 191 7.56 22.31 -42.72
CA HIS A 191 8.21 21.87 -43.96
C HIS A 191 7.23 21.65 -45.11
N ARG A 192 5.95 21.38 -44.84
CA ARG A 192 4.90 21.15 -45.84
C ARG A 192 4.04 22.36 -46.16
N LEU A 193 4.25 23.49 -45.47
CA LEU A 193 3.51 24.71 -45.71
C LEU A 193 3.75 25.29 -47.14
N PRO A 194 2.78 26.05 -47.70
CA PRO A 194 2.98 26.87 -48.89
C PRO A 194 4.11 27.87 -48.72
N GLN A 195 4.86 28.18 -49.80
CA GLN A 195 6.03 29.03 -49.74
C GLN A 195 5.74 30.43 -49.18
N GLU A 196 4.55 30.96 -49.47
CA GLU A 196 4.10 32.28 -48.97
C GLU A 196 4.04 32.33 -47.46
N ILE A 197 3.53 31.27 -46.79
CA ILE A 197 3.47 31.14 -45.34
C ILE A 197 4.87 30.85 -44.77
N LYS A 198 5.67 29.99 -45.45
CA LYS A 198 7.05 29.67 -45.03
C LYS A 198 7.91 30.92 -44.92
N ASN A 199 7.83 31.83 -45.89
CA ASN A 199 8.60 33.08 -45.91
C ASN A 199 8.29 33.97 -44.69
N ASN A 200 7.14 33.82 -44.08
CA ASN A 200 6.65 34.61 -42.95
C ASN A 200 6.71 33.88 -41.60
N LEU A 201 7.24 32.66 -41.50
CA LEU A 201 7.22 31.85 -40.29
C LEU A 201 7.78 32.54 -39.04
N ASN A 202 8.90 33.28 -39.19
CA ASN A 202 9.48 34.00 -38.06
C ASN A 202 8.55 35.11 -37.53
N LEU A 203 7.91 35.83 -38.45
CA LEU A 203 6.92 36.86 -38.13
C LEU A 203 5.69 36.21 -37.47
N ILE A 204 5.14 35.14 -38.02
CA ILE A 204 3.99 34.39 -37.46
C ILE A 204 4.28 33.94 -36.05
N ARG A 205 5.45 33.32 -35.82
CA ARG A 205 5.86 32.85 -34.48
C ARG A 205 5.98 34.00 -33.47
N GLN A 206 6.42 35.17 -33.90
CA GLN A 206 6.50 36.37 -33.07
C GLN A 206 5.09 36.90 -32.78
N LEU A 207 4.23 37.04 -33.80
CA LEU A 207 2.87 37.54 -33.66
C LEU A 207 2.00 36.67 -32.74
N LEU A 208 2.09 35.32 -32.85
CA LEU A 208 1.37 34.37 -31.99
C LEU A 208 1.78 34.47 -30.53
N ARG A 209 2.94 35.05 -30.19
CA ARG A 209 3.41 35.31 -28.82
C ARG A 209 3.06 36.71 -28.31
N THR A 210 2.68 37.61 -29.21
CA THR A 210 2.38 39.00 -28.87
C THR A 210 0.98 39.13 -28.26
N LYS A 211 0.89 39.83 -27.13
CA LYS A 211 -0.39 40.05 -26.42
C LYS A 211 -1.08 41.38 -26.87
N GLY A 212 -0.49 42.12 -27.81
CA GLY A 212 -1.01 43.38 -28.28
C GLY A 212 -1.97 43.27 -29.50
N PRO A 213 -2.63 44.36 -29.89
CA PRO A 213 -3.49 44.35 -31.07
C PRO A 213 -2.65 44.13 -32.34
N LEU A 214 -3.18 43.29 -33.23
CA LEU A 214 -2.56 42.98 -34.54
C LEU A 214 -3.29 43.78 -35.64
N THR A 215 -2.56 44.16 -36.70
CA THR A 215 -3.18 44.71 -37.91
C THR A 215 -3.96 43.65 -38.66
N ALA A 216 -4.93 44.05 -39.50
CA ALA A 216 -5.77 43.10 -40.24
C ALA A 216 -4.91 42.09 -41.06
N LYS A 217 -3.87 42.53 -41.76
CA LYS A 217 -2.95 41.65 -42.50
C LYS A 217 -2.20 40.67 -41.61
N GLN A 218 -1.83 41.06 -40.39
CA GLN A 218 -1.18 40.17 -39.42
C GLN A 218 -2.16 39.15 -38.87
N GLN A 219 -3.43 39.55 -38.62
CA GLN A 219 -4.48 38.64 -38.21
C GLN A 219 -4.77 37.58 -39.28
N ASP A 220 -4.92 37.99 -40.55
CA ASP A 220 -5.15 37.09 -41.68
C ASP A 220 -4.01 36.08 -41.86
N LEU A 221 -2.76 36.55 -41.71
CA LEU A 221 -1.57 35.68 -41.81
C LEU A 221 -1.54 34.64 -40.69
N CYS A 222 -1.77 35.06 -39.46
CA CYS A 222 -1.86 34.14 -38.32
C CYS A 222 -3.05 33.17 -38.45
N ALA A 223 -4.22 33.67 -38.87
CA ALA A 223 -5.41 32.84 -39.08
C ALA A 223 -5.19 31.79 -40.17
N SER A 224 -4.52 32.14 -41.27
CA SER A 224 -4.15 31.20 -42.34
C SER A 224 -3.26 30.08 -41.82
N TYR A 225 -2.21 30.43 -41.06
CA TYR A 225 -1.33 29.43 -40.45
C TYR A 225 -2.07 28.49 -39.48
N VAL A 226 -2.87 29.06 -38.56
CA VAL A 226 -3.64 28.28 -37.58
C VAL A 226 -4.69 27.37 -38.26
N ASN A 227 -5.35 27.85 -39.33
CA ASN A 227 -6.30 27.07 -40.11
C ASN A 227 -5.62 25.90 -40.82
N LEU A 228 -4.45 26.10 -41.42
CA LEU A 228 -3.67 25.01 -42.00
C LEU A 228 -3.20 24.00 -40.97
N LEU A 229 -2.75 24.49 -39.80
CA LEU A 229 -2.32 23.62 -38.69
C LEU A 229 -3.47 22.76 -38.16
N SER A 230 -4.64 23.37 -37.95
CA SER A 230 -5.82 22.65 -37.38
C SER A 230 -6.37 21.59 -38.34
N LYS A 231 -6.14 21.70 -39.63
CA LYS A 231 -6.60 20.74 -40.65
C LYS A 231 -5.52 19.77 -41.12
N ASP A 232 -4.29 19.92 -40.66
CA ASP A 232 -3.18 19.04 -41.09
C ASP A 232 -3.30 17.66 -40.43
N PRO A 233 -3.43 16.58 -41.21
CA PRO A 233 -3.66 15.24 -40.67
C PRO A 233 -2.44 14.67 -39.93
N TYR A 234 -1.23 15.11 -40.27
CA TYR A 234 0.01 14.63 -39.65
C TYR A 234 0.28 15.32 -38.32
N TYR A 235 0.09 16.64 -38.27
CA TYR A 235 0.20 17.37 -37.02
C TYR A 235 -0.87 16.92 -36.00
N ASN A 236 -2.05 16.65 -36.51
CA ASN A 236 -3.19 16.16 -35.73
C ASN A 236 -3.29 14.62 -35.73
N ALA A 237 -2.19 13.92 -36.02
CA ALA A 237 -2.16 12.47 -35.92
C ALA A 237 -2.59 12.01 -34.51
N VAL A 238 -3.42 10.98 -34.48
CA VAL A 238 -3.94 10.42 -33.23
C VAL A 238 -2.80 9.74 -32.49
N ILE A 239 -2.65 10.05 -31.23
CA ILE A 239 -1.61 9.52 -30.35
C ILE A 239 -2.26 8.46 -29.48
N CYS A 240 -1.90 7.21 -29.70
CA CYS A 240 -2.46 6.04 -29.04
C CYS A 240 -1.38 5.11 -28.50
N LYS A 241 -1.76 4.32 -27.52
CA LYS A 241 -1.06 3.11 -27.06
C LYS A 241 -1.98 1.91 -27.17
N TYR A 242 -1.42 0.71 -27.04
CA TYR A 242 -2.27 -0.49 -26.90
C TYR A 242 -3.17 -0.34 -25.67
N GLY A 243 -4.40 -0.82 -25.78
CA GLY A 243 -5.48 -0.56 -24.83
C GLY A 243 -5.88 -1.77 -23.98
N TYR A 244 -5.12 -2.87 -23.99
CA TYR A 244 -5.40 -4.06 -23.16
C TYR A 244 -4.99 -3.86 -21.71
N ALA A 245 -3.88 -3.13 -21.48
CA ALA A 245 -3.36 -2.78 -20.19
C ALA A 245 -3.08 -1.28 -20.10
N MET A 246 -3.34 -0.68 -18.93
CA MET A 246 -3.19 0.75 -18.73
C MET A 246 -2.84 1.08 -17.28
N THR A 247 -2.38 2.31 -17.05
CA THR A 247 -2.20 2.79 -15.68
C THR A 247 -3.54 3.19 -15.06
N CYS A 248 -3.62 3.10 -13.73
CA CYS A 248 -4.82 3.46 -12.97
C CYS A 248 -5.32 4.89 -13.28
N HIS A 249 -4.42 5.86 -13.49
CA HIS A 249 -4.79 7.23 -13.86
C HIS A 249 -5.50 7.29 -15.23
N LYS A 250 -5.07 6.45 -16.18
CA LYS A 250 -5.70 6.36 -17.50
C LYS A 250 -7.03 5.59 -17.46
N ALA A 251 -7.20 4.72 -16.49
CA ALA A 251 -8.44 4.00 -16.25
C ALA A 251 -9.52 4.85 -15.52
N GLN A 252 -9.18 6.06 -15.08
CA GLN A 252 -10.17 6.93 -14.42
C GLN A 252 -11.29 7.32 -15.40
N GLY A 253 -12.54 7.17 -14.93
CA GLY A 253 -13.74 7.39 -15.77
C GLY A 253 -14.17 6.18 -16.60
N GLY A 254 -13.29 5.20 -16.82
CA GLY A 254 -13.60 3.94 -17.46
C GLY A 254 -14.19 2.90 -16.50
N GLU A 255 -14.93 1.94 -17.07
CA GLU A 255 -15.50 0.80 -16.34
C GLU A 255 -15.44 -0.43 -17.24
N TRP A 256 -14.99 -1.56 -16.69
CA TRP A 256 -14.87 -2.84 -17.39
C TRP A 256 -15.59 -3.93 -16.62
N ASP A 257 -16.09 -4.95 -17.34
CA ASP A 257 -16.71 -6.09 -16.68
C ASP A 257 -15.69 -6.83 -15.80
N ASN A 258 -14.49 -7.03 -16.34
CA ASN A 258 -13.42 -7.78 -15.69
C ASN A 258 -12.15 -6.92 -15.61
N VAL A 259 -11.60 -6.80 -14.42
CA VAL A 259 -10.38 -6.03 -14.20
C VAL A 259 -9.32 -6.90 -13.51
N PHE A 260 -8.11 -6.84 -14.02
CA PHE A 260 -6.93 -7.55 -13.53
C PHE A 260 -5.95 -6.50 -13.01
N VAL A 261 -5.73 -6.48 -11.70
CA VAL A 261 -4.92 -5.44 -11.05
C VAL A 261 -3.59 -6.03 -10.59
N ASP A 262 -2.50 -5.56 -11.18
CA ASP A 262 -1.17 -5.82 -10.64
C ASP A 262 -0.88 -4.83 -9.50
N MET A 263 -0.89 -5.32 -8.26
CA MET A 263 -0.66 -4.53 -7.06
C MET A 263 0.83 -4.22 -6.83
N CYS A 264 1.73 -4.73 -7.70
CA CYS A 264 3.17 -4.53 -7.56
C CYS A 264 3.57 -3.06 -7.79
N ARG A 265 4.25 -2.49 -6.81
CA ARG A 265 4.86 -1.17 -6.87
C ARG A 265 6.29 -1.21 -6.35
N TYR A 266 7.22 -0.60 -7.06
CA TYR A 266 8.55 -0.35 -6.51
C TYR A 266 8.49 0.75 -5.44
N GLY A 267 9.04 0.47 -4.26
CA GLY A 267 9.10 1.41 -3.15
C GLY A 267 8.02 1.19 -2.09
N CYS A 268 7.84 2.16 -1.21
CA CYS A 268 6.92 2.05 -0.09
C CYS A 268 5.45 2.00 -0.55
N THR A 269 4.73 0.98 -0.12
CA THR A 269 3.30 0.79 -0.35
C THR A 269 2.44 1.19 0.85
N ALA A 270 3.03 1.31 2.04
CA ALA A 270 2.34 1.71 3.27
C ALA A 270 2.17 3.26 3.33
N ASN A 271 1.44 3.83 2.38
CA ASN A 271 1.18 5.28 2.31
C ASN A 271 -0.15 5.59 1.63
N GLU A 272 -0.63 6.82 1.82
CA GLU A 272 -1.91 7.30 1.29
C GLU A 272 -2.00 7.21 -0.24
N ASP A 273 -0.94 7.55 -0.97
CA ASP A 273 -0.94 7.56 -2.43
C ASP A 273 -1.17 6.16 -3.00
N TYR A 274 -0.54 5.13 -2.40
CA TYR A 274 -0.75 3.75 -2.81
C TYR A 274 -2.18 3.28 -2.52
N PHE A 275 -2.72 3.59 -1.35
CA PHE A 275 -4.10 3.22 -1.00
C PHE A 275 -5.13 3.92 -1.89
N ARG A 276 -4.94 5.20 -2.22
CA ARG A 276 -5.77 5.92 -3.19
C ARG A 276 -5.70 5.30 -4.58
N TRP A 277 -4.50 4.93 -5.00
CA TRP A 277 -4.29 4.22 -6.26
C TRP A 277 -5.02 2.87 -6.27
N ALA A 278 -4.85 2.05 -5.24
CA ALA A 278 -5.48 0.74 -5.12
C ALA A 278 -7.02 0.87 -5.07
N TYR A 279 -7.56 1.81 -4.30
CA TYR A 279 -9.00 2.11 -4.29
C TYR A 279 -9.52 2.43 -5.70
N THR A 280 -8.81 3.29 -6.43
CA THR A 280 -9.19 3.69 -7.77
C THR A 280 -9.16 2.48 -8.73
N ALA A 281 -8.12 1.65 -8.66
CA ALA A 281 -7.99 0.46 -9.50
C ALA A 281 -9.11 -0.57 -9.24
N LEU A 282 -9.37 -0.88 -7.97
CA LEU A 282 -10.40 -1.84 -7.56
C LEU A 282 -11.82 -1.38 -7.94
N THR A 283 -12.07 -0.09 -7.96
CA THR A 283 -13.40 0.45 -8.31
C THR A 283 -13.65 0.55 -9.83
N ARG A 284 -12.78 -0.01 -10.68
CA ARG A 284 -12.94 -0.01 -12.14
C ARG A 284 -13.73 -1.21 -12.66
N ALA A 285 -13.89 -2.25 -11.87
CA ALA A 285 -14.65 -3.45 -12.28
C ALA A 285 -16.14 -3.31 -12.00
N SER A 286 -16.96 -3.79 -12.91
CA SER A 286 -18.42 -3.90 -12.71
C SER A 286 -18.87 -5.32 -12.33
N LYS A 287 -18.13 -6.37 -12.71
CA LYS A 287 -18.50 -7.76 -12.43
C LYS A 287 -17.47 -8.51 -11.61
N LYS A 288 -16.21 -8.53 -12.03
CA LYS A 288 -15.19 -9.31 -11.34
C LYS A 288 -13.81 -8.64 -11.37
N ILE A 289 -13.09 -8.82 -10.28
CA ILE A 289 -11.73 -8.34 -10.09
C ILE A 289 -10.80 -9.52 -9.79
N TRP A 290 -9.61 -9.48 -10.40
CA TRP A 290 -8.48 -10.33 -10.03
C TRP A 290 -7.36 -9.40 -9.55
N HIS A 291 -6.77 -9.71 -8.41
CA HIS A 291 -5.64 -8.95 -7.89
C HIS A 291 -4.43 -9.87 -7.68
N PHE A 292 -3.26 -9.33 -8.00
CA PHE A 292 -1.99 -10.04 -8.00
C PHE A 292 -0.95 -9.22 -7.25
N HIS A 293 0.05 -9.90 -6.70
CA HIS A 293 1.17 -9.26 -6.01
C HIS A 293 0.72 -8.25 -4.95
N SER A 294 -0.32 -8.61 -4.19
CA SER A 294 -0.79 -7.77 -3.09
C SER A 294 0.35 -7.55 -2.09
N PRO A 295 0.61 -6.31 -1.66
CA PRO A 295 1.72 -6.04 -0.78
C PRO A 295 1.49 -6.66 0.59
N GLU A 296 2.49 -7.35 1.09
CA GLU A 296 2.55 -7.74 2.48
C GLU A 296 3.17 -6.61 3.30
N PHE A 297 2.45 -6.14 4.32
CA PHE A 297 2.99 -5.16 5.26
C PHE A 297 3.57 -5.85 6.46
N ASN A 298 4.88 -5.81 6.56
CA ASN A 298 5.56 -6.22 7.76
C ASN A 298 5.92 -4.97 8.60
N TYR A 299 5.09 -4.69 9.62
CA TYR A 299 5.26 -3.54 10.53
C TYR A 299 6.47 -3.66 11.46
N ILE A 300 7.14 -4.81 11.45
CA ILE A 300 8.41 -5.06 12.17
C ILE A 300 9.61 -5.26 11.25
N SER A 301 9.47 -5.06 9.93
CA SER A 301 10.55 -5.28 8.95
C SER A 301 11.83 -4.47 9.19
N ASN A 302 11.70 -3.32 9.84
CA ASN A 302 12.80 -2.42 10.18
C ASN A 302 13.11 -2.42 11.69
N LEU A 303 12.68 -3.46 12.42
CA LEU A 303 12.85 -3.53 13.86
C LEU A 303 14.31 -3.80 14.21
N VAL A 304 14.92 -2.87 14.92
CA VAL A 304 16.25 -3.05 15.52
C VAL A 304 16.06 -3.70 16.90
N VAL A 305 16.60 -4.89 17.07
CA VAL A 305 16.48 -5.66 18.32
C VAL A 305 17.72 -5.45 19.18
N ALA A 306 17.56 -4.78 20.32
CA ALA A 306 18.65 -4.50 21.24
C ALA A 306 19.12 -5.75 22.01
N GLU A 307 20.30 -5.65 22.59
CA GLU A 307 20.76 -6.61 23.59
C GLU A 307 19.94 -6.49 24.89
N ILE A 308 19.93 -7.58 25.68
CA ILE A 308 19.23 -7.58 26.97
C ILE A 308 20.04 -6.74 27.96
N ILE A 309 19.42 -5.67 28.45
CA ILE A 309 20.04 -4.77 29.43
C ILE A 309 19.66 -5.21 30.85
N PRO A 310 20.65 -5.44 31.74
CA PRO A 310 20.36 -5.75 33.12
C PRO A 310 19.75 -4.54 33.82
N SER A 311 18.67 -4.74 34.55
CA SER A 311 18.01 -3.67 35.30
C SER A 311 17.46 -4.18 36.61
N SER A 312 18.01 -3.70 37.71
CA SER A 312 17.50 -3.95 39.08
C SER A 312 16.25 -3.11 39.39
N LYS A 313 15.88 -2.17 38.52
CA LYS A 313 14.78 -1.22 38.74
C LYS A 313 13.58 -1.48 37.85
N ILE A 314 13.41 -2.72 37.35
CA ILE A 314 12.24 -3.07 36.54
C ILE A 314 11.00 -2.92 37.40
N LYS A 315 10.13 -2.03 36.95
CA LYS A 315 8.78 -1.87 37.52
C LYS A 315 7.81 -2.57 36.59
N VAL A 316 7.14 -3.59 37.09
CA VAL A 316 6.20 -4.38 36.32
C VAL A 316 4.80 -3.96 36.73
N SER A 317 4.03 -3.44 35.77
CA SER A 317 2.59 -3.24 35.94
C SER A 317 1.91 -4.59 35.88
N CYS A 318 1.16 -4.90 36.91
CA CYS A 318 0.52 -6.22 37.06
C CYS A 318 -1.00 -6.16 36.84
N TYR A 319 -1.57 -4.96 36.75
CA TYR A 319 -3.02 -4.74 36.66
C TYR A 319 -3.33 -3.53 35.79
N ALA A 320 -4.53 -3.47 35.24
CA ALA A 320 -5.03 -2.30 34.52
C ALA A 320 -5.16 -1.10 35.47
N ASP A 321 -5.04 0.11 34.93
CA ASP A 321 -4.96 1.38 35.69
C ASP A 321 -6.16 1.65 36.62
N ASP A 322 -7.29 0.96 36.44
CA ASP A 322 -8.54 1.14 37.19
C ASP A 322 -8.69 0.19 38.41
N PHE A 323 -7.69 -0.63 38.70
CA PHE A 323 -7.76 -1.59 39.79
C PHE A 323 -7.03 -1.11 41.05
N ASP A 324 -7.66 -1.28 42.21
CA ASP A 324 -6.93 -1.27 43.48
C ASP A 324 -5.98 -2.47 43.52
N PHE A 325 -4.73 -2.18 43.21
CA PHE A 325 -3.67 -3.18 43.10
C PHE A 325 -3.52 -4.03 44.36
N CYS A 326 -3.53 -3.38 45.55
CA CYS A 326 -3.36 -4.09 46.78
C CYS A 326 -4.55 -4.99 47.13
N GLU A 327 -5.76 -4.47 46.95
CA GLU A 327 -6.98 -5.21 47.25
C GLU A 327 -7.11 -6.44 46.33
N THR A 328 -6.93 -6.23 45.05
CA THR A 328 -7.07 -7.32 44.04
C THR A 328 -6.00 -8.39 44.26
N ARG A 329 -4.75 -7.96 44.47
CA ARG A 329 -3.64 -8.89 44.71
C ARG A 329 -3.82 -9.66 46.02
N PHE A 330 -4.20 -8.98 47.09
CA PHE A 330 -4.46 -9.61 48.39
C PHE A 330 -5.59 -10.62 48.33
N LYS A 331 -6.73 -10.27 47.73
CA LYS A 331 -7.87 -11.17 47.57
C LYS A 331 -7.47 -12.46 46.86
N ARG A 332 -6.63 -12.35 45.83
CA ARG A 332 -6.15 -13.52 45.08
C ARG A 332 -5.21 -14.40 45.91
N ILE A 333 -4.26 -13.80 46.60
CA ILE A 333 -3.35 -14.51 47.50
C ILE A 333 -4.17 -15.20 48.60
N LYS A 334 -5.15 -14.51 49.16
CA LYS A 334 -6.03 -15.01 50.20
C LYS A 334 -6.83 -16.26 49.75
N ASN A 335 -7.44 -16.21 48.59
CA ASN A 335 -8.20 -17.34 48.05
C ASN A 335 -7.31 -18.57 47.91
N ARG A 336 -6.13 -18.42 47.30
CA ARG A 336 -5.21 -19.55 47.13
C ARG A 336 -4.61 -20.05 48.45
N ALA A 337 -4.33 -19.16 49.38
CA ALA A 337 -3.86 -19.56 50.73
C ALA A 337 -4.91 -20.36 51.48
N GLN A 338 -6.18 -19.99 51.35
CA GLN A 338 -7.29 -20.73 51.94
C GLN A 338 -7.43 -22.15 51.37
N GLU A 339 -7.22 -22.34 50.08
CA GLU A 339 -7.20 -23.66 49.42
C GLU A 339 -6.11 -24.58 50.01
N LEU A 340 -5.01 -23.98 50.47
CA LEU A 340 -3.91 -24.69 51.14
C LEU A 340 -4.04 -24.77 52.65
N GLY A 341 -5.17 -24.34 53.22
CA GLY A 341 -5.41 -24.37 54.68
C GLY A 341 -4.59 -23.34 55.46
N LEU A 342 -4.08 -22.29 54.81
CA LEU A 342 -3.31 -21.25 55.43
C LEU A 342 -4.18 -20.08 55.88
N PHE A 343 -3.91 -19.55 57.07
CA PHE A 343 -4.44 -18.26 57.53
C PHE A 343 -3.58 -17.15 57.01
N ILE A 344 -4.18 -15.99 56.69
CA ILE A 344 -3.50 -14.88 56.10
C ILE A 344 -3.90 -13.55 56.75
N GLU A 345 -2.92 -12.75 57.10
CA GLU A 345 -3.07 -11.38 57.62
C GLU A 345 -2.34 -10.40 56.73
N GLU A 346 -2.86 -9.16 56.63
CA GLU A 346 -2.23 -8.10 55.86
C GLU A 346 -1.97 -6.87 56.71
N ASP A 347 -0.87 -6.16 56.41
CA ASP A 347 -0.56 -4.83 56.92
C ASP A 347 -0.25 -3.87 55.78
N ARG A 348 -1.03 -2.80 55.71
CA ARG A 348 -0.89 -1.68 54.75
C ARG A 348 -0.56 -0.35 55.44
N SER A 349 -0.12 -0.40 56.69
CA SER A 349 0.14 0.79 57.49
C SER A 349 1.21 1.71 56.91
N LYS A 350 2.08 1.19 56.04
CA LYS A 350 3.15 1.97 55.40
C LYS A 350 2.83 2.19 53.93
N ALA A 351 2.94 3.45 53.48
CA ALA A 351 2.75 3.79 52.08
C ALA A 351 3.68 3.00 51.15
N TYR A 352 3.14 2.53 50.03
CA TYR A 352 3.86 1.78 48.98
C TYR A 352 4.42 0.42 49.43
N GLN A 353 3.93 -0.10 50.56
CA GLN A 353 4.30 -1.41 51.08
C GLN A 353 3.04 -2.17 51.48
N HIS A 354 3.00 -3.43 51.12
CA HIS A 354 1.96 -4.36 51.54
C HIS A 354 2.62 -5.58 52.14
N ILE A 355 2.45 -5.79 53.47
CA ILE A 355 3.01 -6.92 54.17
C ILE A 355 1.92 -7.97 54.28
N ILE A 356 2.22 -9.20 53.88
CA ILE A 356 1.33 -10.34 53.94
C ILE A 356 1.98 -11.42 54.81
N THR A 357 1.30 -11.85 55.85
CA THR A 357 1.76 -12.89 56.79
C THR A 357 0.86 -14.13 56.66
N PHE A 358 1.48 -15.26 56.33
CA PHE A 358 0.87 -16.56 56.29
C PHE A 358 1.11 -17.28 57.61
N THR A 359 0.10 -17.99 58.08
CA THR A 359 0.19 -18.83 59.28
C THR A 359 -0.37 -20.22 58.99
N ASP A 360 0.35 -21.29 59.29
CA ASP A 360 -0.10 -22.68 59.14
C ASP A 360 -0.83 -23.20 60.41
N ASP A 361 -1.31 -24.41 60.34
CA ASP A 361 -1.98 -25.11 61.42
C ASP A 361 -1.08 -25.38 62.63
N LYS A 362 0.25 -25.35 62.44
CA LYS A 362 1.28 -25.50 63.49
C LYS A 362 1.73 -24.18 64.10
N SER A 363 1.05 -23.09 63.74
CA SER A 363 1.39 -21.75 64.15
C SER A 363 2.75 -21.22 63.64
N ASN A 364 3.33 -21.85 62.60
CA ASN A 364 4.48 -21.26 61.93
C ASN A 364 4.02 -20.05 61.09
N LYS A 365 4.91 -19.05 60.97
CA LYS A 365 4.60 -17.80 60.27
C LYS A 365 5.64 -17.53 59.18
N ALA A 366 5.17 -17.02 58.03
CA ALA A 366 6.01 -16.50 56.96
C ALA A 366 5.45 -15.15 56.47
N SER A 367 6.26 -14.09 56.59
CA SER A 367 5.85 -12.72 56.22
C SER A 367 6.62 -12.22 55.01
N PHE A 368 5.87 -11.77 54.02
CA PHE A 368 6.39 -11.20 52.76
C PHE A 368 6.04 -9.72 52.70
N GLN A 369 6.99 -8.90 52.26
CA GLN A 369 6.80 -7.50 51.97
C GLN A 369 6.80 -7.27 50.48
N LEU A 370 5.72 -6.70 49.98
CA LEU A 370 5.48 -6.40 48.59
C LEU A 370 5.59 -4.90 48.38
N TRP A 371 6.52 -4.47 47.54
CA TRP A 371 6.73 -3.06 47.24
C TRP A 371 5.98 -2.69 45.93
N TYR A 372 5.28 -1.54 45.96
CA TYR A 372 4.58 -0.98 44.81
C TYR A 372 4.69 0.56 44.79
N ASN A 373 4.35 1.18 43.67
CA ASN A 373 4.29 2.64 43.55
C ASN A 373 2.85 3.14 43.44
N ALA A 374 2.67 4.47 43.39
CA ALA A 374 1.37 5.13 43.27
C ALA A 374 0.54 4.69 42.03
N LYS A 375 1.18 4.10 41.03
CA LYS A 375 0.53 3.56 39.80
C LYS A 375 0.30 2.05 39.87
N GLY A 376 0.48 1.41 41.04
CA GLY A 376 0.30 -0.05 41.16
C GLY A 376 1.41 -0.90 40.51
N TYR A 377 2.56 -0.33 40.13
CA TYR A 377 3.69 -1.10 39.67
C TYR A 377 4.43 -1.75 40.84
N SER A 378 4.56 -3.08 40.81
CA SER A 378 5.37 -3.83 41.77
C SER A 378 6.85 -3.83 41.33
N ALA A 379 7.75 -3.60 42.28
CA ALA A 379 9.18 -3.56 42.00
C ALA A 379 9.97 -4.70 42.65
N LYS A 380 9.49 -5.19 43.80
CA LYS A 380 10.22 -6.17 44.62
C LYS A 380 9.31 -6.83 45.64
N ASP A 381 9.47 -8.13 45.80
CA ASP A 381 8.88 -8.91 46.89
C ASP A 381 10.00 -9.48 47.73
N ILE A 382 9.91 -9.32 49.03
CA ILE A 382 10.96 -9.72 49.99
C ILE A 382 10.33 -10.61 51.05
N LEU A 383 10.95 -11.75 51.35
CA LEU A 383 10.66 -12.49 52.57
C LEU A 383 11.26 -11.71 53.74
N LEU A 384 10.43 -11.21 54.66
CA LEU A 384 10.86 -10.46 55.85
C LEU A 384 11.30 -11.40 56.95
N SER A 385 10.48 -12.44 57.23
CA SER A 385 10.72 -13.39 58.27
C SER A 385 10.00 -14.71 57.97
N SER A 386 10.56 -15.79 58.46
CA SER A 386 9.89 -17.10 58.47
C SER A 386 10.33 -17.91 59.66
N THR A 387 9.38 -18.61 60.29
CA THR A 387 9.66 -19.57 61.36
C THR A 387 9.80 -20.99 60.79
N SER A 388 9.49 -21.22 59.50
CA SER A 388 9.65 -22.49 58.81
C SER A 388 10.07 -22.25 57.36
N GLU A 389 11.15 -22.94 56.92
CA GLU A 389 11.58 -22.90 55.52
C GLU A 389 10.55 -23.56 54.60
N GLU A 390 9.93 -24.62 55.08
CA GLU A 390 8.86 -25.34 54.28
C GLU A 390 7.68 -24.38 54.03
N LEU A 391 7.22 -23.64 55.06
CA LEU A 391 6.12 -22.70 54.89
C LEU A 391 6.51 -21.56 53.97
N SER A 392 7.71 -21.02 54.06
CA SER A 392 8.13 -19.95 53.17
C SER A 392 8.27 -20.41 51.72
N ALA A 393 8.72 -21.64 51.48
CA ALA A 393 8.81 -22.25 50.17
C ALA A 393 7.40 -22.50 49.58
N LEU A 394 6.44 -22.90 50.40
CA LEU A 394 5.04 -23.09 50.00
C LEU A 394 4.36 -21.76 49.64
N CYS A 395 4.65 -20.69 50.40
CA CYS A 395 3.99 -19.39 50.21
C CYS A 395 4.60 -18.57 49.06
N ARG A 396 5.87 -18.77 48.70
CA ARG A 396 6.55 -18.04 47.64
C ARG A 396 5.82 -18.13 46.28
N PRO A 397 5.39 -19.31 45.76
CA PRO A 397 4.60 -19.40 44.53
C PRO A 397 3.27 -18.64 44.60
N LEU A 398 2.62 -18.54 45.77
CA LEU A 398 1.38 -17.77 45.92
C LEU A 398 1.63 -16.27 45.69
N ILE A 399 2.73 -15.75 46.22
CA ILE A 399 3.14 -14.35 45.99
C ILE A 399 3.50 -14.13 44.53
N GLU A 400 4.33 -15.01 43.96
CA GLU A 400 4.79 -14.89 42.56
C GLU A 400 3.64 -15.02 41.56
N SER A 401 2.70 -15.94 41.79
CA SER A 401 1.54 -16.10 40.90
C SER A 401 0.47 -15.03 41.05
N SER A 402 0.54 -14.19 42.08
CA SER A 402 -0.41 -13.09 42.31
C SER A 402 -0.21 -11.89 41.37
N TYR A 403 0.89 -11.85 40.61
CA TYR A 403 1.16 -10.77 39.67
C TYR A 403 0.21 -10.75 38.48
N ALA A 404 -0.27 -11.89 37.98
CA ALA A 404 -1.15 -11.95 36.85
C ALA A 404 -2.53 -12.49 37.27
N PRO A 405 -3.59 -11.69 37.22
CA PRO A 405 -4.95 -12.17 37.42
C PRO A 405 -5.36 -13.10 36.26
N ASP A 406 -6.00 -14.23 36.55
CA ASP A 406 -6.35 -15.25 35.58
C ASP A 406 -7.32 -14.76 34.47
N ASN A 407 -7.99 -13.61 34.68
CA ASN A 407 -9.05 -13.12 33.77
C ASN A 407 -9.12 -11.61 33.63
N VAL A 408 -8.06 -10.85 33.87
CA VAL A 408 -8.07 -9.42 33.54
C VAL A 408 -7.70 -9.26 32.06
N PRO A 409 -8.61 -8.76 31.21
CA PRO A 409 -8.26 -8.45 29.84
C PRO A 409 -7.17 -7.39 29.84
N PHE A 410 -6.02 -7.69 29.23
CA PHE A 410 -5.03 -6.67 28.95
C PHE A 410 -5.67 -5.64 28.03
N SER A 411 -5.55 -4.36 28.36
CA SER A 411 -5.94 -3.31 27.41
C SER A 411 -4.96 -3.38 26.24
N VAL A 412 -5.44 -3.93 25.12
CA VAL A 412 -4.70 -3.84 23.86
C VAL A 412 -4.69 -2.37 23.48
N PRO A 413 -3.53 -1.79 23.17
CA PRO A 413 -3.46 -0.39 22.75
C PRO A 413 -4.44 -0.13 21.60
N ASP A 414 -5.23 0.96 21.70
CA ASP A 414 -6.24 1.32 20.69
C ASP A 414 -5.58 1.86 19.41
N ARG A 415 -4.90 0.95 18.70
CA ARG A 415 -4.26 1.21 17.41
C ARG A 415 -4.35 -0.01 16.52
N PRO A 416 -4.71 0.14 15.24
CA PRO A 416 -4.91 -1.00 14.32
C PRO A 416 -3.71 -1.93 14.19
N PHE A 417 -2.48 -1.42 14.33
CA PHE A 417 -1.25 -2.22 14.22
C PHE A 417 -0.82 -2.86 15.55
N ALA A 418 -1.30 -2.36 16.69
CA ALA A 418 -0.93 -2.88 18.00
C ALA A 418 -1.53 -4.26 18.25
N GLU A 419 -2.75 -4.51 17.82
CA GLU A 419 -3.42 -5.81 17.97
C GLU A 419 -2.61 -6.94 17.33
N LYS A 420 -2.08 -6.71 16.12
CA LYS A 420 -1.24 -7.69 15.43
C LYS A 420 0.08 -7.94 16.15
N LEU A 421 0.75 -6.86 16.61
CA LEU A 421 1.95 -7.03 17.42
C LEU A 421 1.65 -7.82 18.69
N VAL A 422 0.59 -7.46 19.41
CA VAL A 422 0.21 -8.14 20.66
C VAL A 422 -0.08 -9.61 20.41
N THR A 423 -0.82 -9.95 19.36
CA THR A 423 -1.11 -11.33 18.98
C THR A 423 0.16 -12.11 18.65
N PHE A 424 1.04 -11.52 17.84
CA PHE A 424 2.32 -12.13 17.48
C PHE A 424 3.22 -12.29 18.70
N VAL A 425 3.41 -11.23 19.50
CA VAL A 425 4.24 -11.28 20.72
C VAL A 425 3.72 -12.32 21.68
N ARG A 426 2.40 -12.43 21.90
CA ARG A 426 1.80 -13.44 22.77
C ARG A 426 2.15 -14.87 22.33
N SER A 427 2.01 -15.18 21.04
CA SER A 427 2.36 -16.51 20.54
C SER A 427 3.84 -16.84 20.79
N GLN A 428 4.73 -15.87 20.59
CA GLN A 428 6.16 -16.06 20.82
C GLN A 428 6.52 -16.19 22.31
N LEU A 429 5.80 -15.47 23.20
CA LEU A 429 5.97 -15.59 24.64
C LEU A 429 5.54 -16.97 25.14
N GLU A 430 4.40 -17.48 24.68
CA GLU A 430 3.90 -18.82 25.00
C GLU A 430 4.90 -19.92 24.60
N GLU A 431 5.42 -19.85 23.38
CA GLU A 431 6.45 -20.80 22.88
C GLU A 431 7.75 -20.76 23.70
N CYS A 432 8.09 -19.61 24.29
CA CYS A 432 9.26 -19.46 25.14
C CYS A 432 8.98 -19.75 26.63
N GLY A 433 7.76 -20.08 27.00
CA GLY A 433 7.36 -20.31 28.40
C GLY A 433 7.48 -19.06 29.28
N ILE A 434 7.20 -17.88 28.69
CA ILE A 434 7.22 -16.58 29.35
C ILE A 434 5.78 -16.16 29.65
N GLN A 435 5.51 -15.75 30.89
CA GLN A 435 4.21 -15.25 31.28
C GLN A 435 4.10 -13.75 30.98
N LEU A 436 3.08 -13.37 30.23
CA LEU A 436 2.71 -11.96 30.05
C LEU A 436 1.92 -11.47 31.27
N LEU A 437 2.41 -10.47 31.95
CA LEU A 437 1.79 -9.90 33.15
C LEU A 437 0.85 -8.75 32.83
N ASN A 438 1.29 -7.82 31.98
CA ASN A 438 0.50 -6.69 31.51
C ASN A 438 1.11 -6.07 30.26
N ILE A 439 0.30 -5.25 29.56
CA ILE A 439 0.75 -4.37 28.47
C ILE A 439 0.40 -2.95 28.87
N SER A 440 1.40 -2.06 28.92
CA SER A 440 1.19 -0.63 29.15
C SER A 440 1.65 0.17 27.93
N GLN A 441 1.01 1.32 27.77
CA GLN A 441 1.30 2.24 26.70
C GLN A 441 2.05 3.45 27.25
N GLU A 442 3.21 3.71 26.70
CA GLU A 442 3.98 4.93 26.96
C GLU A 442 4.01 5.79 25.68
N ASN A 443 4.61 6.97 25.76
CA ASN A 443 4.68 7.87 24.62
C ASN A 443 5.50 7.23 23.47
N TYR A 444 4.84 6.87 22.36
CA TYR A 444 5.42 6.14 21.22
C TYR A 444 6.06 4.78 21.56
N GLN A 445 5.62 4.14 22.65
CA GLN A 445 6.12 2.82 23.05
C GLN A 445 4.99 1.93 23.57
N ASP A 446 5.03 0.65 23.18
CA ASP A 446 4.25 -0.41 23.80
C ASP A 446 5.17 -1.24 24.70
N VAL A 447 4.81 -1.35 25.98
CA VAL A 447 5.63 -2.00 26.99
C VAL A 447 4.94 -3.28 27.47
N PHE A 448 5.58 -4.42 27.20
CA PHE A 448 5.16 -5.72 27.67
C PHE A 448 5.86 -6.03 28.98
N HIS A 449 5.10 -6.24 30.04
CA HIS A 449 5.59 -6.62 31.34
C HIS A 449 5.55 -8.13 31.49
N LEU A 450 6.67 -8.74 31.79
CA LEU A 450 6.87 -10.17 31.66
C LEU A 450 7.42 -10.78 32.96
N LYS A 451 6.99 -12.02 33.23
CA LYS A 451 7.64 -12.93 34.18
C LYS A 451 8.36 -13.99 33.37
N THR A 452 9.67 -13.96 33.41
CA THR A 452 10.59 -14.93 32.81
C THR A 452 11.18 -15.84 33.91
N GLU A 453 12.48 -16.05 33.95
CA GLU A 453 13.18 -16.56 35.11
C GLU A 453 13.28 -15.48 36.23
N GLY A 454 13.21 -14.22 35.83
CA GLY A 454 13.08 -13.03 36.68
C GLY A 454 11.90 -12.14 36.24
N LEU A 455 12.03 -10.86 36.46
CA LEU A 455 11.11 -9.84 35.92
C LEU A 455 11.75 -9.22 34.68
N ALA A 456 10.96 -9.03 33.64
CA ALA A 456 11.43 -8.44 32.39
C ALA A 456 10.42 -7.43 31.81
N GLN A 457 10.93 -6.52 31.00
CA GLN A 457 10.14 -5.62 30.16
C GLN A 457 10.66 -5.70 28.73
N VAL A 458 9.74 -5.77 27.79
CA VAL A 458 10.03 -5.61 26.37
C VAL A 458 9.28 -4.40 25.86
N ARG A 459 10.03 -3.44 25.31
CA ARG A 459 9.51 -2.15 24.84
C ARG A 459 9.64 -2.08 23.34
N PHE A 460 8.53 -1.92 22.65
CA PHE A 460 8.49 -1.69 21.22
C PHE A 460 8.23 -0.23 20.94
N SER A 461 9.27 0.49 20.45
CA SER A 461 9.12 1.88 20.01
C SER A 461 8.56 1.94 18.61
N TYR A 462 7.64 2.85 18.33
CA TYR A 462 7.01 3.03 17.03
C TYR A 462 7.00 4.49 16.57
N THR A 463 6.92 4.68 15.26
CA THR A 463 6.80 6.01 14.64
C THR A 463 5.34 6.48 14.63
N ALA A 464 5.12 7.78 14.40
CA ALA A 464 3.77 8.33 14.19
C ALA A 464 3.03 7.66 13.00
N LYS A 465 3.75 6.98 12.10
CA LYS A 465 3.20 6.22 10.97
C LYS A 465 2.84 4.77 11.32
N GLY A 466 3.06 4.35 12.57
CA GLY A 466 2.69 3.02 13.06
C GLY A 466 3.70 1.91 12.83
N ASN A 467 4.90 2.20 12.30
CA ASN A 467 5.94 1.19 12.13
C ASN A 467 6.77 1.04 13.40
N TYR A 468 6.98 -0.19 13.87
CA TYR A 468 7.88 -0.48 14.95
C TYR A 468 9.32 -0.43 14.47
N THR A 469 10.17 0.30 15.20
CA THR A 469 11.55 0.60 14.78
C THR A 469 12.60 0.07 15.74
N TYR A 470 12.24 -0.12 17.01
CA TYR A 470 13.20 -0.53 18.01
C TYR A 470 12.55 -1.39 19.09
N MET A 471 13.23 -2.49 19.45
CA MET A 471 12.84 -3.38 20.52
C MET A 471 13.91 -3.36 21.60
N GLN A 472 13.57 -2.79 22.78
CA GLN A 472 14.41 -2.77 23.96
C GLN A 472 14.00 -3.88 24.91
N LEU A 473 14.98 -4.64 25.41
CA LEU A 473 14.76 -5.72 26.36
C LEU A 473 15.46 -5.40 27.69
N LEU A 474 14.71 -5.41 28.77
CA LEU A 474 15.20 -5.21 30.13
C LEU A 474 14.90 -6.48 30.94
N SER A 475 15.88 -6.99 31.69
CA SER A 475 15.68 -8.11 32.62
C SER A 475 16.36 -7.89 33.96
N SER A 476 15.73 -8.33 35.03
CA SER A 476 16.34 -8.33 36.36
C SER A 476 17.58 -9.25 36.44
N LEU A 477 17.65 -10.22 35.55
CA LEU A 477 18.77 -11.18 35.42
C LEU A 477 19.76 -10.81 34.29
N GLY A 478 19.45 -9.75 33.52
CA GLY A 478 20.24 -9.34 32.37
C GLY A 478 20.42 -10.47 31.33
N SER A 479 21.63 -10.65 30.85
CA SER A 479 21.94 -11.69 29.85
C SER A 479 21.81 -13.14 30.36
N GLN A 480 21.64 -13.37 31.65
CA GLN A 480 21.40 -14.69 32.25
C GLN A 480 19.94 -15.12 32.16
N ASP A 481 19.04 -14.29 31.67
CA ASP A 481 17.65 -14.64 31.43
C ASP A 481 17.52 -15.44 30.12
N HIS A 482 17.66 -16.76 30.22
CA HIS A 482 17.66 -17.66 29.04
C HIS A 482 16.31 -17.66 28.30
N LYS A 483 15.21 -17.54 29.01
CA LYS A 483 13.88 -17.45 28.38
C LYS A 483 13.78 -16.19 27.51
N LEU A 484 14.21 -15.04 28.06
CA LEU A 484 14.20 -13.77 27.33
C LEU A 484 15.20 -13.77 26.17
N GLN A 485 16.33 -14.47 26.28
CA GLN A 485 17.26 -14.66 25.16
C GLN A 485 16.62 -15.47 24.02
N ASN A 486 15.89 -16.54 24.34
CA ASN A 486 15.18 -17.35 23.35
C ASN A 486 14.10 -16.54 22.67
N PHE A 487 13.35 -15.75 23.41
CA PHE A 487 12.36 -14.83 22.88
C PHE A 487 13.00 -13.79 21.94
N ARG A 488 14.11 -13.16 22.33
CA ARG A 488 14.86 -12.21 21.50
C ARG A 488 15.23 -12.78 20.13
N LYS A 489 15.71 -14.04 20.09
CA LYS A 489 16.10 -14.74 18.84
C LYS A 489 14.97 -14.88 17.83
N ARG A 490 13.71 -14.77 18.25
CA ARG A 490 12.54 -14.85 17.35
C ARG A 490 12.32 -13.57 16.52
N PHE A 491 13.04 -12.49 16.84
CA PHE A 491 12.94 -11.20 16.17
C PHE A 491 14.22 -10.83 15.39
N ILE A 492 15.25 -11.65 15.47
CA ILE A 492 16.51 -11.50 14.75
C ILE A 492 16.52 -12.50 13.58
#